data_b140becbee67f2d7f9c685bdbb14a5c7
#
_entry.id   b140becbee67f2d7f9c685bdbb14a5c7
#
_cell.length_a   1.000
_cell.length_b   1.000
_cell.length_c   1.000
_cell.angle_alpha   90.00
_cell.angle_beta   90.00
_cell.angle_gamma   90.00
#
_symmetry.space_group_name_H-M   'P 1'
#
loop_
_entity.id
_entity.type
_entity.pdbx_description
1 polymer ?
#
loop_
_entity_poly.entity_id
_entity_poly.type
_entity_poly.pdbx_seq_one_letter_code
_entity_poly.pdbx_strand_id
1 'polypeptide(L)'
;SIVVPAVRGDIVDDDGTALVRNNSELVISVNMMELSQQPDQTTVLDRLATLLGMSDTALADKVRLCTATVPAPCWSGSPYQPIPVSEHISDQVALQIMEQPKLYPDITAEVEAVVDYPETDGADPAQTLGYLQPITEAELKAMHLSDTDLATDEEVGQSGLEAQYDSALRGENGSEIVSVNADGDVTGTVSQIPPTDGDDLVTSLNSTLQDDVQNVLSQTISKEREAGKDVNQGAAIVETTTGRIVAMASYPDYNPNIWTNGISESEFKYLFDSSSGAPVINYVTQGEYAPGSTFKITSTAAAVDDGYSINGLYNCPSTFSIDGQSFANDGEPSLGPISFYEALVQSCDTVYYELAYDMWLKDNNKANYVASATGPVQKMQQMELDWGFGKDTGIDLPEQSTGTIPTRQWLYWLWEDNAHGGQDWCKYGNANGSYVQQIEYQDCQDGYVWEPGQAAIAAIGQGYVTATPLQLADAYVALANGGTVYEPRVGEALVSPSGSVVERINPPVADHLPVSQYTLAYIRNALAGVVTSGTAAGAFGGFPLNKVCVAGKTGTAQNFGKNSTSVFASFAPCNHPKYVVIVMIPNSGYGADFAAPAVRAIWDDIYGLEGHKAAFPGGQYPTTIPKVTS
;
A
#
# COMPACT_ATOMS: atom_id res chain seq x y z
N SER A 1 28.82 29.34 1.18
CA SER A 1 28.43 28.44 0.09
C SER A 1 26.92 28.55 -0.10
N ILE A 2 26.46 28.57 -1.32
CA ILE A 2 25.05 28.51 -1.71
C ILE A 2 24.85 27.14 -2.33
N VAL A 3 23.81 26.42 -1.94
CA VAL A 3 23.40 25.14 -2.55
C VAL A 3 22.67 25.47 -3.86
N VAL A 4 23.00 24.76 -4.93
CA VAL A 4 22.30 24.84 -6.22
C VAL A 4 21.50 23.54 -6.34
N PRO A 5 20.16 23.56 -6.16
CA PRO A 5 19.36 22.36 -6.14
C PRO A 5 19.40 21.62 -7.49
N ALA A 6 19.43 20.30 -7.43
CA ALA A 6 19.18 19.45 -8.58
C ALA A 6 17.69 19.46 -8.92
N VAL A 7 17.34 19.23 -10.18
CA VAL A 7 15.95 18.98 -10.57
C VAL A 7 15.61 17.53 -10.22
N ARG A 8 14.54 17.34 -9.46
CA ARG A 8 14.06 16.01 -9.12
C ARG A 8 13.47 15.32 -10.35
N GLY A 9 13.73 14.01 -10.50
CA GLY A 9 13.17 13.21 -11.59
C GLY A 9 11.66 13.04 -11.47
N ASP A 10 11.03 12.85 -12.61
CA ASP A 10 9.58 12.57 -12.69
C ASP A 10 9.26 11.11 -12.36
N ILE A 11 8.03 10.86 -11.90
CA ILE A 11 7.47 9.50 -11.80
C ILE A 11 6.39 9.38 -12.87
N VAL A 12 6.54 8.39 -13.76
CA VAL A 12 5.62 8.20 -14.88
C VAL A 12 5.03 6.80 -14.87
N ASP A 13 3.88 6.64 -15.52
CA ASP A 13 3.21 5.36 -15.69
C ASP A 13 3.82 4.51 -16.83
N ASP A 14 3.16 3.39 -17.18
CA ASP A 14 3.63 2.40 -18.16
C ASP A 14 3.68 2.92 -19.61
N ASP A 15 3.09 4.06 -19.91
CA ASP A 15 3.12 4.71 -21.23
C ASP A 15 3.88 6.04 -21.25
N GLY A 16 4.40 6.50 -20.10
CA GLY A 16 5.16 7.73 -19.94
C GLY A 16 4.29 8.93 -19.52
N THR A 17 3.03 8.72 -19.15
CA THR A 17 2.20 9.76 -18.55
C THR A 17 2.69 10.10 -17.16
N ALA A 18 2.86 11.39 -16.87
CA ALA A 18 3.37 11.83 -15.57
C ALA A 18 2.36 11.58 -14.44
N LEU A 19 2.82 10.89 -13.41
CA LEU A 19 2.13 10.72 -12.12
C LEU A 19 2.65 11.73 -11.08
N VAL A 20 3.94 12.05 -11.17
CA VAL A 20 4.60 13.14 -10.45
C VAL A 20 5.54 13.82 -11.44
N ARG A 21 5.52 15.13 -11.51
CA ARG A 21 6.40 15.91 -12.40
C ARG A 21 6.86 17.20 -11.75
N ASN A 22 7.90 17.78 -12.30
CA ASN A 22 8.31 19.14 -12.00
C ASN A 22 7.62 20.11 -12.95
N ASN A 23 6.84 21.04 -12.41
CA ASN A 23 6.26 22.14 -13.15
C ASN A 23 7.18 23.37 -13.06
N SER A 24 7.28 24.12 -14.15
CA SER A 24 7.90 25.44 -14.11
C SER A 24 6.89 26.45 -13.56
N GLU A 25 7.12 26.90 -12.34
CA GLU A 25 6.23 27.83 -11.64
C GLU A 25 6.93 29.11 -11.23
N LEU A 26 6.15 30.17 -11.09
CA LEU A 26 6.65 31.42 -10.57
C LEU A 26 6.76 31.35 -9.05
N VAL A 27 7.98 31.48 -8.55
CA VAL A 27 8.30 31.49 -7.11
C VAL A 27 8.72 32.89 -6.71
N ILE A 28 8.18 33.38 -5.59
CA ILE A 28 8.63 34.64 -4.98
C ILE A 28 9.64 34.30 -3.90
N SER A 29 10.83 34.90 -4.05
CA SER A 29 11.93 34.74 -3.10
C SER A 29 12.37 36.08 -2.53
N VAL A 30 12.80 36.09 -1.26
CA VAL A 30 13.26 37.29 -0.52
C VAL A 30 14.74 37.15 -0.19
N ASN A 31 15.56 38.07 -0.68
CA ASN A 31 16.96 38.18 -0.25
C ASN A 31 17.04 38.89 1.11
N MET A 32 16.97 38.10 2.19
CA MET A 32 16.95 38.65 3.54
C MET A 32 18.26 39.35 3.95
N MET A 33 19.42 38.94 3.40
CA MET A 33 20.69 39.57 3.70
C MET A 33 20.72 41.04 3.21
N GLU A 34 20.22 41.29 2.03
CA GLU A 34 20.14 42.63 1.44
C GLU A 34 18.96 43.41 2.03
N LEU A 35 17.76 42.79 2.16
CA LEU A 35 16.58 43.43 2.70
C LEU A 35 16.77 43.87 4.15
N SER A 36 17.52 43.11 4.96
CA SER A 36 17.79 43.49 6.37
C SER A 36 18.59 44.75 6.54
N GLN A 37 19.29 45.20 5.51
CA GLN A 37 20.03 46.48 5.49
C GLN A 37 19.15 47.68 5.10
N GLN A 38 17.94 47.41 4.60
CA GLN A 38 17.01 48.47 4.21
C GLN A 38 16.28 49.05 5.46
N PRO A 39 16.14 50.37 5.55
CA PRO A 39 15.52 51.03 6.72
C PRO A 39 14.01 50.75 6.82
N ASP A 40 13.37 50.29 5.75
CA ASP A 40 11.93 50.04 5.64
C ASP A 40 11.59 48.55 5.48
N GLN A 41 12.51 47.64 5.86
CA GLN A 41 12.37 46.19 5.79
C GLN A 41 10.97 45.70 6.22
N THR A 42 10.52 46.10 7.39
CA THR A 42 9.20 45.68 7.92
C THR A 42 8.05 46.12 6.98
N THR A 43 8.10 47.34 6.47
CA THR A 43 7.08 47.84 5.55
C THR A 43 7.07 47.07 4.21
N VAL A 44 8.23 46.64 3.74
CA VAL A 44 8.35 45.81 2.53
C VAL A 44 7.77 44.44 2.75
N LEU A 45 8.09 43.78 3.87
CA LEU A 45 7.51 42.48 4.23
C LEU A 45 6.01 42.53 4.45
N ASP A 46 5.47 43.55 5.17
CA ASP A 46 4.03 43.71 5.38
C ASP A 46 3.28 43.90 4.03
N ARG A 47 3.89 44.65 3.12
CA ARG A 47 3.34 44.84 1.77
C ARG A 47 3.37 43.54 0.95
N LEU A 48 4.47 42.79 1.04
CA LEU A 48 4.57 41.50 0.39
C LEU A 48 3.55 40.50 0.95
N ALA A 49 3.42 40.40 2.27
CA ALA A 49 2.44 39.56 2.93
C ALA A 49 1.01 39.87 2.44
N THR A 50 0.67 41.17 2.36
CA THR A 50 -0.63 41.61 1.83
C THR A 50 -0.83 41.18 0.38
N LEU A 51 0.20 41.32 -0.47
CA LEU A 51 0.14 40.95 -1.88
C LEU A 51 -0.04 39.44 -2.07
N LEU A 52 0.65 38.63 -1.25
CA LEU A 52 0.58 37.16 -1.28
C LEU A 52 -0.64 36.60 -0.52
N GLY A 53 -1.43 37.44 0.14
CA GLY A 53 -2.58 36.99 0.95
C GLY A 53 -2.19 36.26 2.23
N MET A 54 -0.95 36.43 2.71
CA MET A 54 -0.42 35.84 3.93
C MET A 54 -0.57 36.78 5.12
N SER A 55 -0.51 36.24 6.35
CA SER A 55 -0.35 37.08 7.54
C SER A 55 1.10 37.56 7.67
N ASP A 56 1.30 38.75 8.22
CA ASP A 56 2.64 39.32 8.45
C ASP A 56 3.51 38.39 9.31
N THR A 57 2.90 37.72 10.30
CA THR A 57 3.58 36.76 11.17
C THR A 57 4.02 35.52 10.39
N ALA A 58 3.18 35.00 9.49
CA ALA A 58 3.52 33.82 8.69
C ALA A 58 4.69 34.08 7.75
N LEU A 59 4.71 35.26 7.09
CA LEU A 59 5.83 35.66 6.24
C LEU A 59 7.10 35.89 7.08
N ALA A 60 6.99 36.60 8.19
CA ALA A 60 8.12 36.86 9.10
C ALA A 60 8.76 35.55 9.63
N ASP A 61 7.94 34.54 9.94
CA ASP A 61 8.44 33.24 10.38
C ASP A 61 9.16 32.49 9.24
N LYS A 62 8.66 32.54 8.00
CA LYS A 62 9.33 31.91 6.83
C LYS A 62 10.72 32.50 6.55
N VAL A 63 10.85 33.82 6.64
CA VAL A 63 12.12 34.49 6.31
C VAL A 63 13.09 34.64 7.48
N ARG A 64 12.69 34.27 8.68
CA ARG A 64 13.53 34.30 9.87
C ARG A 64 14.53 33.15 9.86
N LEU A 65 15.81 33.44 10.02
CA LEU A 65 16.85 32.41 10.07
C LEU A 65 16.71 31.52 11.32
N CYS A 66 16.82 30.22 11.11
CA CYS A 66 16.91 29.24 12.20
C CYS A 66 18.21 29.41 12.96
N THR A 67 18.14 29.31 14.26
CA THR A 67 19.31 29.25 15.17
C THR A 67 19.02 28.27 16.29
N ALA A 68 20.02 27.95 17.11
CA ALA A 68 19.83 27.08 18.28
C ALA A 68 18.71 27.56 19.27
N THR A 69 18.31 28.82 19.16
CA THR A 69 17.27 29.44 20.02
C THR A 69 16.00 29.82 19.26
N VAL A 70 15.97 29.65 17.95
CA VAL A 70 14.83 29.94 17.07
C VAL A 70 14.37 28.63 16.43
N PRO A 71 13.30 27.98 16.97
CA PRO A 71 12.76 26.77 16.38
C PRO A 71 11.94 27.06 15.12
N ALA A 72 11.71 26.04 14.29
CA ALA A 72 10.80 26.12 13.15
C ALA A 72 9.39 26.64 13.56
N PRO A 73 8.70 27.35 12.67
CA PRO A 73 9.07 27.65 11.28
C PRO A 73 10.12 28.76 11.19
N CYS A 74 11.16 28.50 10.43
CA CYS A 74 12.27 29.43 10.18
C CYS A 74 13.08 28.93 8.97
N TRP A 75 13.83 29.80 8.31
CA TRP A 75 14.73 29.43 7.22
C TRP A 75 16.02 28.83 7.78
N SER A 76 16.35 27.64 7.34
CA SER A 76 17.53 26.88 7.76
C SER A 76 18.64 26.83 6.72
N GLY A 77 18.37 27.31 5.50
CA GLY A 77 19.34 27.41 4.42
C GLY A 77 20.39 28.53 4.61
N SER A 78 21.21 28.75 3.57
CA SER A 78 22.22 29.81 3.59
C SER A 78 21.58 31.19 3.73
N PRO A 79 22.10 32.07 4.62
CA PRO A 79 21.61 33.45 4.73
C PRO A 79 21.86 34.28 3.47
N TYR A 80 22.70 33.82 2.55
CA TYR A 80 23.03 34.46 1.27
C TYR A 80 22.18 33.97 0.11
N GLN A 81 21.33 33.00 0.34
CA GLN A 81 20.39 32.46 -0.65
C GLN A 81 19.08 33.20 -0.56
N PRO A 82 18.43 33.57 -1.69
CA PRO A 82 17.05 34.02 -1.65
C PRO A 82 16.13 32.98 -0.99
N ILE A 83 15.26 33.43 -0.11
CA ILE A 83 14.35 32.56 0.65
C ILE A 83 13.03 32.46 -0.10
N PRO A 84 12.61 31.30 -0.61
CA PRO A 84 11.32 31.13 -1.24
C PRO A 84 10.20 31.31 -0.21
N VAL A 85 9.24 32.17 -0.50
CA VAL A 85 8.14 32.50 0.42
C VAL A 85 6.77 32.13 -0.13
N SER A 86 6.62 32.02 -1.44
CA SER A 86 5.37 31.61 -2.09
C SER A 86 5.64 31.01 -3.46
N GLU A 87 4.97 29.92 -3.74
CA GLU A 87 4.92 29.20 -5.00
C GLU A 87 3.52 29.31 -5.62
N HIS A 88 3.31 28.85 -6.85
CA HIS A 88 2.03 28.84 -7.57
C HIS A 88 1.37 30.23 -7.64
N ILE A 89 2.15 31.28 -7.80
CA ILE A 89 1.63 32.63 -7.90
C ILE A 89 1.20 32.97 -9.34
N SER A 90 0.21 33.85 -9.44
CA SER A 90 -0.24 34.34 -10.75
C SER A 90 0.80 35.24 -11.41
N ASP A 91 0.86 35.21 -12.75
CA ASP A 91 1.66 36.15 -13.56
C ASP A 91 1.45 37.60 -13.16
N GLN A 92 0.24 37.97 -12.74
CA GLN A 92 -0.09 39.32 -12.33
C GLN A 92 0.66 39.74 -11.06
N VAL A 93 0.78 38.84 -10.08
CA VAL A 93 1.53 39.10 -8.83
C VAL A 93 3.02 39.19 -9.13
N ALA A 94 3.56 38.27 -9.93
CA ALA A 94 4.96 38.31 -10.35
C ALA A 94 5.29 39.60 -11.09
N LEU A 95 4.49 39.98 -12.10
CA LEU A 95 4.64 41.24 -12.82
C LEU A 95 4.60 42.46 -11.90
N GLN A 96 3.68 42.48 -10.92
CA GLN A 96 3.61 43.60 -9.98
C GLN A 96 4.88 43.76 -9.15
N ILE A 97 5.54 42.67 -8.77
CA ILE A 97 6.83 42.71 -8.07
C ILE A 97 7.93 43.18 -9.01
N MET A 98 8.03 42.59 -10.20
CA MET A 98 9.08 42.87 -11.18
C MET A 98 9.01 44.29 -11.72
N GLU A 99 7.80 44.85 -11.92
CA GLU A 99 7.61 46.21 -12.44
C GLU A 99 7.78 47.30 -11.37
N GLN A 100 7.76 46.93 -10.09
CA GLN A 100 7.80 47.88 -8.97
C GLN A 100 8.99 47.61 -8.01
N PRO A 101 10.23 47.50 -8.48
CA PRO A 101 11.37 47.12 -7.64
C PRO A 101 11.63 48.11 -6.49
N LYS A 102 11.17 49.35 -6.60
CA LYS A 102 11.26 50.34 -5.51
C LYS A 102 10.28 50.05 -4.36
N LEU A 103 9.20 49.37 -4.62
CA LEU A 103 8.21 48.94 -3.60
C LEU A 103 8.55 47.55 -3.04
N TYR A 104 9.25 46.75 -3.82
CA TYR A 104 9.63 45.39 -3.48
C TYR A 104 11.16 45.19 -3.68
N PRO A 105 12.01 46.00 -2.98
CA PRO A 105 13.45 45.82 -3.07
C PRO A 105 13.84 44.45 -2.52
N ASP A 106 14.85 43.83 -3.10
CA ASP A 106 15.44 42.55 -2.69
C ASP A 106 14.43 41.37 -2.69
N ILE A 107 13.36 41.51 -3.50
CA ILE A 107 12.37 40.49 -3.76
C ILE A 107 12.42 40.13 -5.25
N THR A 108 12.54 38.85 -5.53
CA THR A 108 12.57 38.31 -6.90
C THR A 108 11.32 37.48 -7.19
N ALA A 109 10.93 37.43 -8.47
CA ALA A 109 9.95 36.52 -9.00
C ALA A 109 10.62 35.74 -10.13
N GLU A 110 10.93 34.48 -9.92
CA GLU A 110 11.68 33.65 -10.84
C GLU A 110 10.91 32.38 -11.14
N VAL A 111 11.20 31.77 -12.30
CA VAL A 111 10.62 30.47 -12.64
C VAL A 111 11.50 29.39 -12.03
N GLU A 112 10.94 28.58 -11.16
CA GLU A 112 11.60 27.44 -10.53
C GLU A 112 10.85 26.14 -10.84
N ALA A 113 11.52 25.01 -10.74
CA ALA A 113 10.87 23.70 -10.83
C ALA A 113 10.23 23.34 -9.48
N VAL A 114 8.94 23.11 -9.49
CA VAL A 114 8.14 22.73 -8.32
C VAL A 114 7.50 21.38 -8.58
N VAL A 115 7.54 20.49 -7.59
CA VAL A 115 6.92 19.17 -7.71
C VAL A 115 5.40 19.31 -7.69
N ASP A 116 4.74 18.67 -8.66
CA ASP A 116 3.31 18.65 -8.85
C ASP A 116 2.83 17.20 -9.08
N TYR A 117 1.69 16.88 -8.51
CA TYR A 117 0.98 15.63 -8.74
C TYR A 117 -0.19 15.93 -9.69
N PRO A 118 -0.03 15.71 -11.00
CA PRO A 118 -1.07 16.03 -11.97
C PRO A 118 -2.34 15.24 -11.66
N GLU A 119 -3.47 15.91 -11.55
CA GLU A 119 -4.75 15.21 -11.46
C GLU A 119 -5.02 14.48 -12.78
N THR A 120 -4.85 13.17 -12.76
CA THR A 120 -5.37 12.29 -13.80
C THR A 120 -6.86 12.10 -13.51
N ASP A 121 -7.74 12.43 -14.41
CA ASP A 121 -9.23 12.36 -14.42
C ASP A 121 -9.97 11.79 -13.16
N GLY A 122 -9.40 11.81 -11.95
CA GLY A 122 -10.12 11.58 -10.72
C GLY A 122 -9.51 10.72 -9.62
N ALA A 123 -8.36 10.07 -9.78
CA ALA A 123 -7.78 9.31 -8.67
C ALA A 123 -6.28 9.08 -8.83
N ASP A 124 -5.50 9.94 -8.21
CA ASP A 124 -4.07 9.70 -8.07
C ASP A 124 -3.83 8.53 -7.13
N PRO A 125 -2.86 7.63 -7.41
CA PRO A 125 -2.46 6.58 -6.47
C PRO A 125 -1.63 7.16 -5.30
N ALA A 126 -2.19 8.11 -4.57
CA ALA A 126 -1.50 8.94 -3.59
C ALA A 126 -0.70 8.13 -2.56
N GLN A 127 -1.29 7.04 -2.04
CA GLN A 127 -0.62 6.18 -1.07
C GLN A 127 0.55 5.39 -1.68
N THR A 128 0.50 5.12 -2.99
CA THR A 128 1.57 4.42 -3.71
C THR A 128 2.69 5.37 -4.12
N LEU A 129 2.33 6.56 -4.61
CA LEU A 129 3.30 7.60 -4.95
C LEU A 129 4.04 8.08 -3.70
N GLY A 130 3.31 8.32 -2.62
CA GLY A 130 3.84 8.93 -1.41
C GLY A 130 3.86 10.45 -1.49
N TYR A 131 4.67 11.08 -0.66
CA TYR A 131 4.77 12.54 -0.55
C TYR A 131 6.15 12.97 -0.09
N LEU A 132 6.44 14.24 -0.33
CA LEU A 132 7.68 14.91 0.06
C LEU A 132 7.46 15.76 1.32
N GLN A 133 8.49 15.92 2.12
CA GLN A 133 8.57 16.87 3.22
C GLN A 133 10.02 17.34 3.40
N PRO A 134 10.23 18.53 3.99
CA PRO A 134 11.56 18.99 4.35
C PRO A 134 12.30 17.98 5.22
N ILE A 135 13.56 17.73 4.90
CA ILE A 135 14.39 16.76 5.59
C ILE A 135 14.58 17.13 7.07
N THR A 136 14.44 16.15 7.95
CA THR A 136 14.70 16.31 9.38
C THR A 136 16.16 16.06 9.75
N GLU A 137 16.62 16.63 10.87
CA GLU A 137 17.98 16.38 11.39
C GLU A 137 18.26 14.88 11.64
N ALA A 138 17.22 14.09 11.98
CA ALA A 138 17.35 12.65 12.19
C ALA A 138 17.57 11.92 10.86
N GLU A 139 16.88 12.32 9.81
CA GLU A 139 17.02 11.77 8.45
C GLU A 139 18.38 12.12 7.86
N LEU A 140 18.85 13.36 8.01
CA LEU A 140 20.21 13.77 7.62
C LEU A 140 21.26 12.81 8.20
N LYS A 141 21.16 12.53 9.49
CA LYS A 141 22.06 11.59 10.17
C LYS A 141 21.92 10.15 9.67
N ALA A 142 20.69 9.70 9.45
CA ALA A 142 20.41 8.34 8.96
C ALA A 142 20.91 8.12 7.53
N MET A 143 20.81 9.14 6.68
CA MET A 143 21.29 9.12 5.29
C MET A 143 22.80 9.36 5.17
N HIS A 144 23.52 9.62 6.28
CA HIS A 144 24.94 9.97 6.31
C HIS A 144 25.29 11.20 5.46
N LEU A 145 24.35 12.11 5.32
CA LEU A 145 24.54 13.37 4.60
C LEU A 145 25.01 14.45 5.56
N SER A 146 25.85 15.34 5.08
CA SER A 146 26.30 16.50 5.85
C SER A 146 25.40 17.70 5.58
N ASP A 147 25.32 18.63 6.52
CA ASP A 147 24.61 19.91 6.37
C ASP A 147 25.09 20.74 5.17
N THR A 148 26.19 20.32 4.52
CA THR A 148 26.76 20.97 3.34
C THR A 148 26.35 20.32 2.02
N ASP A 149 25.78 19.10 2.06
CA ASP A 149 25.39 18.34 0.87
C ASP A 149 23.93 18.58 0.50
N LEU A 150 23.11 18.96 1.48
CA LEU A 150 21.69 19.28 1.29
C LEU A 150 21.40 20.69 1.79
N ALA A 151 20.53 21.40 1.10
CA ALA A 151 19.83 22.52 1.70
C ALA A 151 18.96 21.95 2.83
N THR A 152 18.92 22.63 3.97
CA THR A 152 18.14 22.18 5.13
C THR A 152 16.62 22.30 4.93
N ASP A 153 16.20 22.86 3.84
CA ASP A 153 14.83 22.95 3.34
C ASP A 153 14.57 21.99 2.16
N GLU A 154 15.56 21.16 1.79
CA GLU A 154 15.37 20.18 0.73
C GLU A 154 14.32 19.16 1.12
N GLU A 155 13.40 18.91 0.19
CA GLU A 155 12.37 17.92 0.36
C GLU A 155 12.89 16.53 0.02
N VAL A 156 12.55 15.57 0.89
CA VAL A 156 12.86 14.15 0.72
C VAL A 156 11.59 13.32 0.76
N GLY A 157 11.61 12.17 0.09
CA GLY A 157 10.50 11.23 0.09
C GLY A 157 10.22 10.67 1.49
N GLN A 158 8.98 10.79 1.96
CA GLN A 158 8.56 10.33 3.28
C GLN A 158 7.82 8.99 3.24
N SER A 159 7.21 8.65 2.12
CA SER A 159 6.46 7.40 1.94
C SER A 159 6.41 6.99 0.47
N GLY A 160 5.90 5.80 0.20
CA GLY A 160 5.65 5.30 -1.14
C GLY A 160 6.88 5.27 -2.06
N LEU A 161 6.66 5.47 -3.34
CA LEU A 161 7.72 5.49 -4.35
C LEU A 161 8.67 6.67 -4.15
N GLU A 162 8.16 7.82 -3.68
CA GLU A 162 8.97 8.99 -3.39
C GLU A 162 10.05 8.68 -2.34
N ALA A 163 9.73 7.90 -1.31
CA ALA A 163 10.70 7.48 -0.30
C ALA A 163 11.59 6.34 -0.80
N GLN A 164 11.01 5.35 -1.48
CA GLN A 164 11.75 4.17 -1.94
C GLN A 164 12.85 4.51 -2.94
N TYR A 165 12.56 5.43 -3.85
CA TYR A 165 13.47 5.83 -4.93
C TYR A 165 14.08 7.23 -4.71
N ASP A 166 13.95 7.80 -3.50
CA ASP A 166 14.39 9.17 -3.20
C ASP A 166 15.79 9.49 -3.68
N SER A 167 16.76 8.61 -3.44
CA SER A 167 18.16 8.85 -3.83
C SER A 167 18.37 8.95 -5.34
N ALA A 168 17.59 8.24 -6.14
CA ALA A 168 17.65 8.31 -7.60
C ALA A 168 16.88 9.51 -8.12
N LEU A 169 15.66 9.73 -7.58
CA LEU A 169 14.79 10.85 -7.98
C LEU A 169 15.37 12.21 -7.62
N ARG A 170 15.97 12.35 -6.43
CA ARG A 170 16.47 13.63 -5.89
C ARG A 170 17.67 14.17 -6.65
N GLY A 171 18.53 13.31 -7.20
CA GLY A 171 19.79 13.70 -7.82
C GLY A 171 20.84 14.17 -6.81
N GLU A 172 21.80 14.95 -7.27
CA GLU A 172 22.89 15.49 -6.46
C GLU A 172 22.96 17.01 -6.61
N ASN A 173 22.85 17.73 -5.51
CA ASN A 173 22.91 19.19 -5.51
C ASN A 173 24.29 19.70 -5.92
N GLY A 174 24.29 20.79 -6.64
CA GLY A 174 25.49 21.60 -6.90
C GLY A 174 25.81 22.57 -5.77
N SER A 175 26.91 23.27 -5.87
CA SER A 175 27.28 24.31 -4.92
C SER A 175 27.95 25.49 -5.59
N GLU A 176 27.66 26.67 -5.08
CA GLU A 176 28.33 27.91 -5.47
C GLU A 176 29.04 28.54 -4.27
N ILE A 177 30.34 28.79 -4.40
CA ILE A 177 31.10 29.50 -3.38
C ILE A 177 31.19 30.96 -3.84
N VAL A 178 30.54 31.83 -3.07
CA VAL A 178 30.57 33.29 -3.35
C VAL A 178 31.54 33.98 -2.42
N SER A 179 32.13 35.07 -2.93
CA SER A 179 32.91 36.03 -2.14
C SER A 179 31.97 37.11 -1.63
N VAL A 180 32.14 37.54 -0.38
CA VAL A 180 31.36 38.62 0.23
C VAL A 180 32.31 39.73 0.71
N ASN A 181 31.85 40.98 0.68
CA ASN A 181 32.56 42.12 1.25
C ASN A 181 32.39 42.18 2.77
N ALA A 182 32.93 43.21 3.42
CA ALA A 182 32.84 43.40 4.89
C ALA A 182 31.41 43.74 5.35
N ASP A 183 30.55 44.17 4.47
CA ASP A 183 29.14 44.53 4.72
C ASP A 183 28.21 43.34 4.45
N GLY A 184 28.73 42.21 3.94
CA GLY A 184 27.96 40.98 3.68
C GLY A 184 27.48 40.85 2.22
N ASP A 185 27.71 41.83 1.36
CA ASP A 185 27.25 41.77 -0.03
C ASP A 185 28.09 40.79 -0.87
N VAL A 186 27.40 40.03 -1.72
CA VAL A 186 28.06 39.12 -2.68
C VAL A 186 28.82 39.92 -3.72
N THR A 187 30.14 39.71 -3.82
CA THR A 187 31.01 40.42 -4.74
C THR A 187 31.41 39.59 -5.97
N GLY A 188 31.10 38.33 -5.97
CA GLY A 188 31.35 37.44 -7.12
C GLY A 188 31.41 35.96 -6.74
N THR A 189 31.40 35.11 -7.75
CA THR A 189 31.52 33.65 -7.62
C THR A 189 32.99 33.25 -7.66
N VAL A 190 33.40 32.46 -6.66
CA VAL A 190 34.77 31.93 -6.54
C VAL A 190 34.88 30.57 -7.22
N SER A 191 33.87 29.70 -7.02
CA SER A 191 33.84 28.36 -7.57
C SER A 191 32.38 27.91 -7.69
N GLN A 192 32.09 27.06 -8.69
CA GLN A 192 30.78 26.47 -8.90
C GLN A 192 30.93 25.00 -9.25
N ILE A 193 30.10 24.15 -8.62
CA ILE A 193 29.87 22.75 -8.94
C ILE A 193 28.43 22.66 -9.44
N PRO A 194 28.20 22.31 -10.71
CA PRO A 194 26.83 22.17 -11.21
C PRO A 194 26.09 21.00 -10.54
N PRO A 195 24.77 21.07 -10.36
CA PRO A 195 23.97 19.93 -9.89
C PRO A 195 23.94 18.80 -10.93
N THR A 196 23.63 17.62 -10.47
CA THR A 196 23.27 16.46 -11.31
C THR A 196 21.81 16.15 -11.07
N ASP A 197 20.97 16.35 -12.08
CA ASP A 197 19.54 16.12 -11.99
C ASP A 197 19.24 14.64 -11.72
N GLY A 198 18.11 14.39 -11.05
CA GLY A 198 17.66 13.06 -10.71
C GLY A 198 17.21 12.24 -11.92
N ASP A 199 17.21 10.92 -11.75
CA ASP A 199 16.68 10.00 -12.74
C ASP A 199 15.14 9.93 -12.64
N ASP A 200 14.47 9.78 -13.77
CA ASP A 200 13.03 9.54 -13.82
C ASP A 200 12.71 8.09 -13.46
N LEU A 201 11.62 7.86 -12.72
CA LEU A 201 11.11 6.54 -12.42
C LEU A 201 9.95 6.19 -13.36
N VAL A 202 10.17 5.21 -14.23
CA VAL A 202 9.07 4.56 -14.96
C VAL A 202 8.47 3.48 -14.08
N THR A 203 7.15 3.54 -13.89
CA THR A 203 6.40 2.55 -13.12
C THR A 203 5.64 1.59 -14.02
N SER A 204 5.22 0.47 -13.46
CA SER A 204 4.31 -0.48 -14.11
C SER A 204 2.82 -0.10 -13.97
N LEU A 205 2.52 0.98 -13.25
CA LEU A 205 1.16 1.48 -13.10
C LEU A 205 0.61 1.92 -14.46
N ASN A 206 -0.65 1.58 -14.73
CA ASN A 206 -1.40 2.14 -15.84
C ASN A 206 -2.41 3.15 -15.29
N SER A 207 -2.23 4.43 -15.56
CA SER A 207 -3.03 5.51 -14.97
C SER A 207 -4.53 5.38 -15.28
N THR A 208 -4.91 5.00 -16.49
CA THR A 208 -6.32 4.77 -16.85
C THR A 208 -6.93 3.65 -16.01
N LEU A 209 -6.24 2.51 -15.89
CA LEU A 209 -6.73 1.41 -15.06
C LEU A 209 -6.72 1.75 -13.57
N GLN A 210 -5.74 2.53 -13.12
CA GLN A 210 -5.67 3.01 -11.73
C GLN A 210 -6.92 3.82 -11.38
N ASP A 211 -7.32 4.75 -12.25
CA ASP A 211 -8.53 5.56 -12.09
C ASP A 211 -9.79 4.69 -12.06
N ASP A 212 -9.90 3.73 -12.99
CA ASP A 212 -11.04 2.81 -13.05
C ASP A 212 -11.14 1.97 -11.77
N VAL A 213 -10.02 1.40 -11.30
CA VAL A 213 -9.96 0.57 -10.08
C VAL A 213 -10.32 1.40 -8.84
N GLN A 214 -9.77 2.62 -8.72
CA GLN A 214 -10.09 3.52 -7.61
C GLN A 214 -11.57 3.92 -7.61
N ASN A 215 -12.12 4.23 -8.78
CA ASN A 215 -13.52 4.57 -8.94
C ASN A 215 -14.45 3.40 -8.59
N VAL A 216 -14.13 2.19 -9.04
CA VAL A 216 -14.91 0.98 -8.70
C VAL A 216 -14.91 0.74 -7.19
N LEU A 217 -13.74 0.84 -6.54
CA LEU A 217 -13.61 0.68 -5.09
C LEU A 217 -14.42 1.73 -4.33
N SER A 218 -14.24 3.01 -4.68
CA SER A 218 -14.91 4.14 -4.03
C SER A 218 -16.42 4.09 -4.19
N GLN A 219 -16.92 3.76 -5.38
CA GLN A 219 -18.36 3.62 -5.64
C GLN A 219 -18.95 2.43 -4.89
N THR A 220 -18.22 1.31 -4.80
CA THR A 220 -18.68 0.14 -4.04
C THR A 220 -18.83 0.49 -2.57
N ILE A 221 -17.83 1.12 -1.96
CA ILE A 221 -17.87 1.53 -0.55
C ILE A 221 -18.95 2.60 -0.31
N SER A 222 -19.09 3.57 -1.21
CA SER A 222 -20.11 4.61 -1.08
C SER A 222 -21.52 4.05 -1.04
N LYS A 223 -21.84 3.09 -1.92
CA LYS A 223 -23.15 2.39 -1.91
C LYS A 223 -23.42 1.66 -0.60
N GLU A 224 -22.40 1.05 -0.02
CA GLU A 224 -22.52 0.34 1.26
C GLU A 224 -22.75 1.30 2.43
N ARG A 225 -22.06 2.44 2.42
CA ARG A 225 -22.27 3.52 3.41
C ARG A 225 -23.66 4.13 3.29
N GLU A 226 -24.17 4.35 2.07
CA GLU A 226 -25.55 4.80 1.83
C GLU A 226 -26.57 3.78 2.34
N ALA A 227 -26.25 2.49 2.33
CA ALA A 227 -27.05 1.42 2.93
C ALA A 227 -26.91 1.34 4.46
N GLY A 228 -26.18 2.27 5.09
CA GLY A 228 -26.03 2.38 6.56
C GLY A 228 -24.94 1.49 7.16
N LYS A 229 -24.02 0.96 6.35
CA LYS A 229 -22.90 0.17 6.87
C LYS A 229 -21.73 1.06 7.29
N ASP A 230 -21.01 0.63 8.33
CA ASP A 230 -19.80 1.31 8.83
C ASP A 230 -18.56 0.80 8.07
N VAL A 231 -18.46 1.21 6.80
CA VAL A 231 -17.33 0.89 5.91
C VAL A 231 -16.54 2.17 5.66
N ASN A 232 -15.31 2.21 6.12
CA ASN A 232 -14.43 3.36 5.99
C ASN A 232 -13.04 3.04 5.41
N GLN A 233 -12.82 1.79 5.02
CA GLN A 233 -11.56 1.31 4.46
C GLN A 233 -11.84 0.29 3.35
N GLY A 234 -10.90 0.17 2.43
CA GLY A 234 -10.92 -0.87 1.41
C GLY A 234 -9.67 -0.83 0.54
N ALA A 235 -9.43 -1.91 -0.16
CA ALA A 235 -8.29 -2.05 -1.05
C ALA A 235 -8.64 -2.83 -2.31
N ALA A 236 -8.02 -2.44 -3.42
CA ALA A 236 -8.07 -3.16 -4.67
C ALA A 236 -6.69 -3.16 -5.34
N ILE A 237 -6.32 -4.28 -5.95
CA ILE A 237 -5.03 -4.44 -6.62
C ILE A 237 -5.19 -5.22 -7.92
N VAL A 238 -4.45 -4.81 -8.93
CA VAL A 238 -4.24 -5.54 -10.17
C VAL A 238 -2.76 -5.81 -10.35
N GLU A 239 -2.40 -7.06 -10.48
CA GLU A 239 -1.02 -7.51 -10.62
C GLU A 239 -0.88 -8.44 -11.83
N THR A 240 0.24 -8.36 -12.56
CA THR A 240 0.55 -9.34 -13.62
C THR A 240 1.00 -10.66 -12.99
N THR A 241 0.83 -11.77 -13.69
CA THR A 241 1.33 -13.08 -13.23
C THR A 241 2.86 -13.19 -13.18
N THR A 242 3.56 -12.11 -13.46
CA THR A 242 5.02 -11.98 -13.40
C THR A 242 5.48 -10.99 -12.32
N GLY A 243 4.59 -10.56 -11.41
CA GLY A 243 4.94 -9.75 -10.25
C GLY A 243 4.98 -8.24 -10.49
N ARG A 244 4.35 -7.71 -11.56
CA ARG A 244 4.26 -6.26 -11.78
C ARG A 244 2.92 -5.72 -11.31
N ILE A 245 2.94 -4.68 -10.48
CA ILE A 245 1.74 -3.99 -10.00
C ILE A 245 1.29 -3.00 -11.07
N VAL A 246 0.09 -3.21 -11.62
CA VAL A 246 -0.44 -2.36 -12.69
C VAL A 246 -1.53 -1.39 -12.22
N ALA A 247 -2.15 -1.66 -11.08
CA ALA A 247 -3.01 -0.73 -10.35
C ALA A 247 -3.04 -1.11 -8.86
N MET A 248 -3.05 -0.11 -7.99
CA MET A 248 -3.08 -0.28 -6.53
C MET A 248 -3.91 0.85 -5.94
N ALA A 249 -5.11 0.53 -5.44
CA ALA A 249 -6.07 1.49 -4.92
C ALA A 249 -6.39 1.24 -3.44
N SER A 250 -6.38 2.30 -2.65
CA SER A 250 -6.82 2.31 -1.26
C SER A 250 -7.99 3.28 -1.08
N TYR A 251 -8.88 2.97 -0.15
CA TYR A 251 -9.96 3.85 0.26
C TYR A 251 -9.86 4.13 1.76
N PRO A 252 -10.02 5.39 2.22
CA PRO A 252 -10.21 6.59 1.40
C PRO A 252 -8.93 6.96 0.64
N ASP A 253 -9.10 7.59 -0.50
CA ASP A 253 -8.03 8.25 -1.23
C ASP A 253 -7.92 9.74 -0.82
N TYR A 254 -6.90 10.42 -1.32
CA TYR A 254 -6.71 11.84 -1.13
C TYR A 254 -5.86 12.43 -2.26
N ASN A 255 -5.97 13.73 -2.51
CA ASN A 255 -5.12 14.42 -3.47
C ASN A 255 -3.73 14.66 -2.86
N PRO A 256 -2.64 14.10 -3.41
CA PRO A 256 -1.29 14.25 -2.87
C PRO A 256 -0.78 15.71 -2.90
N ASN A 257 -1.34 16.58 -3.73
CA ASN A 257 -1.03 18.01 -3.73
C ASN A 257 -1.36 18.71 -2.40
N ILE A 258 -2.05 18.04 -1.46
CA ILE A 258 -2.24 18.55 -0.09
C ILE A 258 -0.91 18.76 0.64
N TRP A 259 0.15 18.07 0.23
CA TRP A 259 1.48 18.17 0.81
C TRP A 259 2.32 19.29 0.21
N THR A 260 2.03 19.70 -1.03
CA THR A 260 2.73 20.79 -1.69
C THR A 260 2.34 22.12 -0.98
N ASN A 261 3.27 23.02 -0.77
CA ASN A 261 3.07 24.29 -0.04
C ASN A 261 2.82 24.17 1.48
N GLY A 262 3.04 23.00 2.07
CA GLY A 262 2.84 22.74 3.48
C GLY A 262 1.39 22.38 3.83
N ILE A 263 1.25 21.43 4.72
CA ILE A 263 -0.04 20.89 5.17
C ILE A 263 -0.54 21.61 6.44
N SER A 264 -1.82 21.90 6.52
CA SER A 264 -2.44 22.45 7.73
C SER A 264 -2.61 21.36 8.81
N GLU A 265 -2.70 21.77 10.09
CA GLU A 265 -2.96 20.86 11.21
C GLU A 265 -4.26 20.06 11.04
N SER A 266 -5.30 20.66 10.47
CA SER A 266 -6.59 20.01 10.22
C SER A 266 -6.49 18.95 9.12
N GLU A 267 -5.76 19.22 8.04
CA GLU A 267 -5.53 18.29 6.95
C GLU A 267 -4.63 17.13 7.42
N PHE A 268 -3.55 17.44 8.13
CA PHE A 268 -2.70 16.42 8.74
C PHE A 268 -3.52 15.49 9.64
N LYS A 269 -4.34 16.06 10.54
CA LYS A 269 -5.21 15.27 11.39
C LYS A 269 -6.17 14.40 10.57
N TYR A 270 -6.79 14.93 9.51
CA TYR A 270 -7.68 14.17 8.65
C TYR A 270 -6.97 12.97 8.02
N LEU A 271 -5.75 13.14 7.51
CA LEU A 271 -5.00 12.08 6.84
C LEU A 271 -4.59 10.93 7.78
N PHE A 272 -4.33 11.22 9.06
CA PHE A 272 -3.82 10.22 10.03
C PHE A 272 -4.88 9.72 11.03
N ASP A 273 -6.07 10.32 11.08
CA ASP A 273 -7.11 9.91 12.03
C ASP A 273 -7.85 8.67 11.55
N SER A 274 -7.89 7.64 12.41
CA SER A 274 -8.64 6.41 12.14
C SER A 274 -10.15 6.63 11.95
N SER A 275 -10.72 7.69 12.53
CA SER A 275 -12.14 8.03 12.36
C SER A 275 -12.47 8.53 10.95
N SER A 276 -11.51 9.08 10.23
CA SER A 276 -11.60 9.43 8.80
C SER A 276 -11.22 8.29 7.87
N GLY A 277 -10.84 7.12 8.41
CA GLY A 277 -10.32 5.99 7.66
C GLY A 277 -8.83 6.10 7.36
N ALA A 278 -8.11 7.06 7.97
CA ALA A 278 -6.68 7.31 7.81
C ALA A 278 -6.23 7.27 6.33
N PRO A 279 -6.61 8.25 5.50
CA PRO A 279 -6.36 8.24 4.04
C PRO A 279 -4.90 8.07 3.64
N VAL A 280 -3.95 8.43 4.50
CA VAL A 280 -2.51 8.30 4.23
C VAL A 280 -2.04 6.84 4.14
N ILE A 281 -2.81 5.90 4.70
CA ILE A 281 -2.41 4.48 4.77
C ILE A 281 -2.66 3.80 3.43
N ASN A 282 -1.63 3.12 2.91
CA ASN A 282 -1.77 2.20 1.79
C ASN A 282 -2.38 0.87 2.29
N TYR A 283 -3.70 0.74 2.18
CA TYR A 283 -4.39 -0.46 2.65
C TYR A 283 -4.09 -1.72 1.84
N VAL A 284 -3.52 -1.58 0.65
CA VAL A 284 -3.07 -2.75 -0.13
C VAL A 284 -1.86 -3.42 0.52
N THR A 285 -0.91 -2.62 1.03
CA THR A 285 0.34 -3.11 1.64
C THR A 285 0.28 -3.22 3.16
N GLN A 286 -0.57 -2.42 3.82
CA GLN A 286 -0.60 -2.28 5.28
C GLN A 286 -1.90 -2.77 5.93
N GLY A 287 -2.99 -2.90 5.16
CA GLY A 287 -4.26 -3.41 5.68
C GLY A 287 -4.16 -4.89 6.02
N GLU A 288 -4.34 -5.24 7.29
CA GLU A 288 -4.32 -6.63 7.76
C GLU A 288 -5.73 -7.11 8.03
N TYR A 289 -6.23 -7.97 7.17
CA TYR A 289 -7.59 -8.48 7.26
C TYR A 289 -7.61 -10.00 7.18
N ALA A 290 -8.61 -10.62 7.81
CA ALA A 290 -8.83 -12.04 7.65
C ALA A 290 -9.25 -12.33 6.19
N PRO A 291 -8.51 -13.19 5.46
CA PRO A 291 -8.78 -13.47 4.06
C PRO A 291 -10.00 -14.36 3.82
N GLY A 292 -10.50 -15.02 4.88
CA GLY A 292 -11.65 -15.93 4.79
C GLY A 292 -11.41 -17.08 3.80
N SER A 293 -12.46 -17.53 3.16
CA SER A 293 -12.43 -18.69 2.26
C SER A 293 -11.53 -18.54 1.01
N THR A 294 -10.97 -17.35 0.73
CA THR A 294 -9.93 -17.22 -0.31
C THR A 294 -8.66 -17.99 0.06
N PHE A 295 -8.48 -18.28 1.34
CA PHE A 295 -7.35 -19.02 1.91
C PHE A 295 -7.43 -20.53 1.70
N LYS A 296 -8.60 -21.09 1.34
CA LYS A 296 -8.79 -22.53 1.11
C LYS A 296 -7.92 -23.12 0.00
N ILE A 297 -7.31 -22.28 -0.86
CA ILE A 297 -6.31 -22.72 -1.84
C ILE A 297 -5.08 -23.31 -1.14
N THR A 298 -4.59 -22.65 -0.09
CA THR A 298 -3.44 -23.11 0.71
C THR A 298 -3.80 -24.33 1.54
N SER A 299 -4.97 -24.33 2.15
CA SER A 299 -5.46 -25.46 2.96
C SER A 299 -5.68 -26.73 2.13
N THR A 300 -6.16 -26.58 0.88
CA THR A 300 -6.25 -27.71 -0.07
C THR A 300 -4.85 -28.25 -0.41
N ALA A 301 -3.90 -27.36 -0.70
CA ALA A 301 -2.52 -27.75 -1.00
C ALA A 301 -1.86 -28.46 0.21
N ALA A 302 -2.06 -27.92 1.43
CA ALA A 302 -1.55 -28.49 2.67
C ALA A 302 -2.12 -29.89 2.96
N ALA A 303 -3.42 -30.07 2.77
CA ALA A 303 -4.07 -31.36 2.96
C ALA A 303 -3.51 -32.41 1.96
N VAL A 304 -3.35 -32.03 0.69
CA VAL A 304 -2.76 -32.95 -0.32
C VAL A 304 -1.30 -33.28 0.03
N ASP A 305 -0.51 -32.32 0.48
CA ASP A 305 0.87 -32.55 0.94
C ASP A 305 0.92 -33.45 2.19
N ASP A 306 -0.08 -33.39 3.07
CA ASP A 306 -0.20 -34.27 4.24
C ASP A 306 -0.76 -35.68 3.90
N GLY A 307 -1.00 -35.96 2.60
CA GLY A 307 -1.36 -37.27 2.09
C GLY A 307 -2.85 -37.51 1.86
N TYR A 308 -3.69 -36.48 1.95
CA TYR A 308 -5.10 -36.60 1.56
C TYR A 308 -5.23 -36.66 0.04
N SER A 309 -6.07 -37.59 -0.45
CA SER A 309 -6.22 -37.79 -1.89
C SER A 309 -6.91 -36.59 -2.55
N ILE A 310 -6.27 -35.98 -3.55
CA ILE A 310 -6.89 -34.88 -4.30
C ILE A 310 -8.15 -35.32 -5.06
N ASN A 311 -8.28 -36.62 -5.36
CA ASN A 311 -9.44 -37.24 -6.01
C ASN A 311 -10.36 -37.93 -5.00
N GLY A 312 -10.16 -37.72 -3.69
CA GLY A 312 -10.97 -38.25 -2.62
C GLY A 312 -12.34 -37.57 -2.52
N LEU A 313 -13.22 -38.19 -1.74
CA LEU A 313 -14.49 -37.60 -1.32
C LEU A 313 -14.41 -37.30 0.17
N TYR A 314 -14.86 -36.11 0.55
CA TYR A 314 -14.85 -35.59 1.91
C TYR A 314 -16.26 -35.16 2.30
N ASN A 315 -16.65 -35.46 3.51
CA ASN A 315 -18.01 -35.16 3.95
C ASN A 315 -18.18 -33.67 4.23
N CYS A 316 -19.26 -33.08 3.70
CA CYS A 316 -19.63 -31.69 3.94
C CYS A 316 -20.98 -31.65 4.71
N PRO A 317 -21.00 -31.93 6.05
CA PRO A 317 -22.17 -31.74 6.86
C PRO A 317 -22.46 -30.25 7.07
N SER A 318 -23.68 -29.91 7.51
CA SER A 318 -24.01 -28.52 7.87
C SER A 318 -23.18 -27.99 9.05
N THR A 319 -22.77 -28.89 9.95
CA THR A 319 -21.94 -28.57 11.13
C THR A 319 -20.95 -29.69 11.40
N PHE A 320 -19.76 -29.30 11.93
CA PHE A 320 -18.75 -30.21 12.44
C PHE A 320 -18.49 -29.89 13.92
N SER A 321 -18.37 -30.91 14.78
CA SER A 321 -18.19 -30.71 16.22
C SER A 321 -16.76 -31.07 16.65
N ILE A 322 -16.14 -30.18 17.39
CA ILE A 322 -14.80 -30.35 18.00
C ILE A 322 -14.97 -30.11 19.51
N ASP A 323 -14.71 -31.12 20.33
CA ASP A 323 -14.75 -31.03 21.80
C ASP A 323 -16.05 -30.41 22.36
N GLY A 324 -17.18 -30.69 21.67
CA GLY A 324 -18.52 -30.21 22.06
C GLY A 324 -18.87 -28.81 21.51
N GLN A 325 -17.95 -28.14 20.86
CA GLN A 325 -18.21 -26.90 20.14
C GLN A 325 -18.60 -27.19 18.69
N SER A 326 -19.64 -26.53 18.19
CA SER A 326 -20.16 -26.71 16.82
C SER A 326 -19.62 -25.61 15.88
N PHE A 327 -19.07 -26.05 14.76
CA PHE A 327 -18.58 -25.20 13.65
C PHE A 327 -19.49 -25.44 12.45
N ALA A 328 -20.08 -24.40 11.92
CA ALA A 328 -21.09 -24.47 10.85
C ALA A 328 -20.53 -23.97 9.51
N ASN A 329 -21.09 -24.46 8.41
CA ASN A 329 -20.99 -23.79 7.11
C ASN A 329 -21.75 -22.45 7.16
N ASP A 330 -21.27 -21.45 6.41
CA ASP A 330 -21.89 -20.12 6.34
C ASP A 330 -23.21 -20.20 5.53
N GLY A 331 -24.29 -20.52 6.25
CA GLY A 331 -25.65 -20.59 5.71
C GLY A 331 -25.93 -21.72 4.71
N GLU A 332 -24.95 -22.56 4.43
CA GLU A 332 -25.06 -23.62 3.43
C GLU A 332 -25.66 -24.91 4.01
N PRO A 333 -26.50 -25.62 3.24
CA PRO A 333 -27.00 -26.95 3.65
C PRO A 333 -25.86 -27.98 3.59
N SER A 334 -26.11 -29.16 4.22
CA SER A 334 -25.22 -30.31 4.06
C SER A 334 -25.18 -30.77 2.59
N LEU A 335 -23.96 -30.92 2.04
CA LEU A 335 -23.75 -31.39 0.67
C LEU A 335 -23.39 -32.88 0.58
N GLY A 336 -23.22 -33.56 1.75
CA GLY A 336 -22.75 -34.92 1.79
C GLY A 336 -21.30 -35.10 1.36
N PRO A 337 -20.94 -36.31 0.85
CA PRO A 337 -19.57 -36.55 0.33
C PRO A 337 -19.32 -35.78 -0.97
N ILE A 338 -18.34 -34.89 -0.97
CA ILE A 338 -17.95 -34.06 -2.12
C ILE A 338 -16.44 -34.13 -2.36
N SER A 339 -16.01 -33.79 -3.58
CA SER A 339 -14.60 -33.65 -3.93
C SER A 339 -14.02 -32.33 -3.42
N PHE A 340 -12.69 -32.20 -3.41
CA PHE A 340 -12.04 -30.88 -3.19
C PHE A 340 -12.49 -29.82 -4.21
N TYR A 341 -12.76 -30.25 -5.47
CA TYR A 341 -13.31 -29.36 -6.48
C TYR A 341 -14.62 -28.72 -6.01
N GLU A 342 -15.57 -29.55 -5.59
CA GLU A 342 -16.88 -29.07 -5.11
C GLU A 342 -16.76 -28.31 -3.79
N ALA A 343 -15.86 -28.73 -2.89
CA ALA A 343 -15.59 -28.01 -1.64
C ALA A 343 -15.08 -26.59 -1.88
N LEU A 344 -14.25 -26.38 -2.91
CA LEU A 344 -13.80 -25.04 -3.34
C LEU A 344 -14.93 -24.28 -4.04
N VAL A 345 -15.66 -24.90 -4.96
CA VAL A 345 -16.76 -24.28 -5.75
C VAL A 345 -17.88 -23.79 -4.84
N GLN A 346 -18.32 -24.61 -3.89
CA GLN A 346 -19.39 -24.29 -2.95
C GLN A 346 -18.87 -23.66 -1.65
N SER A 347 -17.56 -23.55 -1.50
CA SER A 347 -16.92 -22.98 -0.31
C SER A 347 -17.28 -23.72 1.00
N CYS A 348 -17.41 -25.05 0.98
CA CYS A 348 -17.74 -25.83 2.17
C CYS A 348 -16.68 -25.69 3.27
N ASP A 349 -17.03 -25.11 4.41
CA ASP A 349 -16.12 -24.90 5.55
C ASP A 349 -15.85 -26.20 6.31
N THR A 350 -16.90 -27.02 6.51
CA THR A 350 -16.83 -28.21 7.35
C THR A 350 -15.87 -29.27 6.84
N VAL A 351 -15.61 -29.36 5.53
CA VAL A 351 -14.53 -30.18 4.96
C VAL A 351 -13.17 -29.72 5.51
N TYR A 352 -12.91 -28.43 5.52
CA TYR A 352 -11.63 -27.88 5.98
C TYR A 352 -11.49 -27.92 7.51
N TYR A 353 -12.60 -27.81 8.25
CA TYR A 353 -12.58 -28.01 9.70
C TYR A 353 -12.17 -29.42 10.08
N GLU A 354 -12.74 -30.45 9.41
CA GLU A 354 -12.39 -31.83 9.63
C GLU A 354 -10.93 -32.14 9.27
N LEU A 355 -10.47 -31.67 8.11
CA LEU A 355 -9.08 -31.84 7.67
C LEU A 355 -8.09 -31.19 8.65
N ALA A 356 -8.36 -29.97 9.08
CA ALA A 356 -7.51 -29.26 10.03
C ALA A 356 -7.48 -29.95 11.41
N TYR A 357 -8.62 -30.45 11.87
CA TYR A 357 -8.72 -31.22 13.12
C TYR A 357 -7.91 -32.52 13.04
N ASP A 358 -8.04 -33.27 11.95
CA ASP A 358 -7.29 -34.50 11.72
C ASP A 358 -5.77 -34.24 11.63
N MET A 359 -5.36 -33.18 10.96
CA MET A 359 -3.96 -32.76 10.90
C MET A 359 -3.45 -32.33 12.28
N TRP A 360 -4.28 -31.61 13.06
CA TRP A 360 -3.98 -31.26 14.43
C TRP A 360 -3.79 -32.49 15.32
N LEU A 361 -4.63 -33.51 15.20
CA LEU A 361 -4.49 -34.80 15.91
C LEU A 361 -3.20 -35.52 15.54
N LYS A 362 -2.83 -35.54 14.25
CA LYS A 362 -1.56 -36.12 13.79
C LYS A 362 -0.36 -35.40 14.40
N ASP A 363 -0.41 -34.09 14.46
CA ASP A 363 0.65 -33.26 15.02
C ASP A 363 0.80 -33.46 16.53
N ASN A 364 -0.30 -33.60 17.29
CA ASN A 364 -0.27 -33.81 18.74
C ASN A 364 0.17 -35.23 19.15
N ASN A 365 0.01 -36.21 18.29
CA ASN A 365 0.53 -37.57 18.55
C ASN A 365 2.06 -37.68 18.42
N LYS A 366 2.73 -36.65 17.94
CA LYS A 366 4.20 -36.55 17.99
C LYS A 366 4.60 -36.05 19.38
N ALA A 367 5.23 -36.91 20.18
CA ALA A 367 5.68 -36.59 21.54
C ALA A 367 6.41 -35.24 21.59
N ASN A 368 5.98 -34.37 22.51
CA ASN A 368 6.50 -33.01 22.77
C ASN A 368 6.06 -31.89 21.82
N TYR A 369 5.01 -32.10 21.02
CA TYR A 369 4.57 -31.06 20.07
C TYR A 369 3.73 -29.93 20.71
N VAL A 370 3.02 -30.20 21.80
CA VAL A 370 1.94 -29.35 22.33
C VAL A 370 2.43 -28.05 23.01
N ALA A 371 3.64 -27.99 23.53
CA ALA A 371 4.08 -26.88 24.37
C ALA A 371 5.44 -26.30 24.00
N SER A 372 6.00 -26.67 22.87
CA SER A 372 7.34 -26.22 22.51
C SER A 372 7.30 -25.08 21.50
N ALA A 373 7.69 -23.89 21.94
CA ALA A 373 8.05 -22.77 21.05
C ALA A 373 9.15 -23.13 20.03
N THR A 374 9.80 -24.27 20.20
CA THR A 374 10.92 -24.74 19.37
C THR A 374 10.58 -25.96 18.51
N GLY A 375 9.32 -26.39 18.49
CA GLY A 375 8.85 -27.51 17.66
C GLY A 375 8.76 -27.13 16.17
N PRO A 376 8.64 -28.14 15.28
CA PRO A 376 8.42 -27.87 13.87
C PRO A 376 7.08 -27.14 13.65
N VAL A 377 7.03 -26.28 12.64
CA VAL A 377 5.80 -25.60 12.23
C VAL A 377 4.76 -26.63 11.81
N GLN A 378 3.50 -26.39 12.16
CA GLN A 378 2.38 -27.23 11.73
C GLN A 378 2.32 -27.23 10.18
N LYS A 379 1.97 -28.36 9.57
CA LYS A 379 2.01 -28.50 8.11
C LYS A 379 1.11 -27.49 7.38
N MET A 380 -0.06 -27.21 7.93
CA MET A 380 -0.99 -26.24 7.33
C MET A 380 -0.37 -24.85 7.34
N GLN A 381 0.12 -24.38 8.49
CA GLN A 381 0.77 -23.08 8.63
C GLN A 381 2.08 -23.00 7.83
N GLN A 382 2.83 -24.11 7.72
CA GLN A 382 4.02 -24.13 6.87
C GLN A 382 3.67 -23.89 5.40
N MET A 383 2.62 -24.52 4.88
CA MET A 383 2.14 -24.29 3.53
C MET A 383 1.73 -22.82 3.32
N GLU A 384 1.03 -22.24 4.29
CA GLU A 384 0.65 -20.82 4.26
C GLU A 384 1.86 -19.89 4.18
N LEU A 385 2.91 -20.15 5.00
CA LEU A 385 4.19 -19.42 4.94
C LEU A 385 4.91 -19.61 3.60
N ASP A 386 4.88 -20.82 3.03
CA ASP A 386 5.49 -21.11 1.73
C ASP A 386 4.78 -20.36 0.59
N TRP A 387 3.50 -20.05 0.73
CA TRP A 387 2.74 -19.22 -0.22
C TRP A 387 2.98 -17.72 -0.06
N GLY A 388 3.82 -17.29 0.88
CA GLY A 388 4.22 -15.89 1.06
C GLY A 388 3.49 -15.13 2.16
N PHE A 389 2.54 -15.77 2.86
CA PHE A 389 1.87 -15.14 4.00
C PHE A 389 2.76 -15.06 5.24
N GLY A 390 2.45 -14.15 6.15
CA GLY A 390 3.15 -14.01 7.42
C GLY A 390 4.58 -13.44 7.33
N LYS A 391 4.97 -12.85 6.21
CA LYS A 391 6.28 -12.26 5.97
C LYS A 391 6.21 -11.09 4.98
N ASP A 392 7.28 -10.32 4.90
CA ASP A 392 7.42 -9.26 3.90
C ASP A 392 7.33 -9.83 2.48
N THR A 393 6.63 -9.11 1.59
CA THR A 393 6.49 -9.50 0.18
C THR A 393 7.73 -9.16 -0.64
N GLY A 394 8.57 -8.25 -0.14
CA GLY A 394 9.71 -7.70 -0.86
C GLY A 394 9.34 -6.65 -1.91
N ILE A 395 8.10 -6.12 -1.88
CA ILE A 395 7.71 -5.01 -2.76
C ILE A 395 8.61 -3.80 -2.58
N ASP A 396 8.82 -3.05 -3.65
CA ASP A 396 9.57 -1.79 -3.68
C ASP A 396 8.74 -0.59 -3.15
N LEU A 397 8.15 -0.79 -1.97
CA LEU A 397 7.49 0.24 -1.16
C LEU A 397 7.92 0.07 0.30
N PRO A 398 8.25 1.16 1.01
CA PRO A 398 8.81 1.03 2.37
C PRO A 398 7.77 0.58 3.41
N GLU A 399 6.50 0.91 3.21
CA GLU A 399 5.46 0.62 4.19
C GLU A 399 4.72 -0.66 3.81
N GLN A 400 4.94 -1.72 4.56
CA GLN A 400 4.18 -2.96 4.44
C GLN A 400 3.97 -3.63 5.79
N SER A 401 2.88 -4.38 5.89
CA SER A 401 2.58 -5.26 7.02
C SER A 401 2.80 -6.71 6.63
N THR A 402 3.19 -7.53 7.60
CA THR A 402 3.46 -8.96 7.35
C THR A 402 2.24 -9.85 7.45
N GLY A 403 1.13 -9.33 7.99
CA GLY A 403 0.02 -10.19 8.39
C GLY A 403 0.42 -11.18 9.47
N THR A 404 -0.45 -12.13 9.75
CA THR A 404 -0.24 -13.14 10.78
C THR A 404 -0.58 -14.54 10.28
N ILE A 405 0.37 -15.46 10.38
CA ILE A 405 0.13 -16.90 10.31
C ILE A 405 0.35 -17.47 11.71
N PRO A 406 -0.69 -18.01 12.35
CA PRO A 406 -0.63 -18.42 13.75
C PRO A 406 0.10 -19.76 13.91
N THR A 407 1.42 -19.72 13.87
CA THR A 407 2.24 -20.86 14.26
C THR A 407 2.24 -21.01 15.79
N ARG A 408 2.59 -22.20 16.31
CA ARG A 408 2.75 -22.41 17.74
C ARG A 408 3.80 -21.48 18.35
N GLN A 409 4.88 -21.21 17.64
CA GLN A 409 5.92 -20.27 18.06
C GLN A 409 5.35 -18.85 18.19
N TRP A 410 4.58 -18.42 17.20
CA TRP A 410 3.91 -17.11 17.22
C TRP A 410 2.94 -17.01 18.39
N LEU A 411 2.12 -18.05 18.60
CA LEU A 411 1.14 -18.08 19.70
C LEU A 411 1.82 -18.05 21.07
N TYR A 412 2.97 -18.73 21.21
CA TYR A 412 3.76 -18.69 22.44
C TYR A 412 4.31 -17.27 22.70
N TRP A 413 4.84 -16.58 21.68
CA TRP A 413 5.30 -15.20 21.86
C TRP A 413 4.16 -14.24 22.17
N LEU A 414 3.01 -14.40 21.50
CA LEU A 414 1.81 -13.62 21.82
C LEU A 414 1.39 -13.83 23.28
N TRP A 415 1.39 -15.07 23.75
CA TRP A 415 1.09 -15.39 25.14
C TRP A 415 2.11 -14.77 26.12
N GLU A 416 3.40 -14.93 25.86
CA GLU A 416 4.45 -14.40 26.73
C GLU A 416 4.36 -12.87 26.87
N ASP A 417 4.12 -12.17 25.77
CA ASP A 417 3.96 -10.71 25.76
C ASP A 417 2.69 -10.27 26.50
N ASN A 418 1.58 -10.94 26.30
CA ASN A 418 0.30 -10.54 26.90
C ASN A 418 0.10 -11.09 28.33
N ALA A 419 0.63 -12.26 28.65
CA ALA A 419 0.52 -12.84 29.99
C ALA A 419 1.41 -12.11 31.01
N HIS A 420 2.61 -11.66 30.57
CA HIS A 420 3.65 -11.09 31.43
C HIS A 420 4.10 -9.69 31.00
N GLY A 421 3.59 -9.18 29.87
CA GLY A 421 3.92 -7.89 29.29
C GLY A 421 2.80 -6.85 29.42
N GLY A 422 2.52 -6.12 28.34
CA GLY A 422 1.65 -4.95 28.34
C GLY A 422 0.17 -5.18 28.69
N GLN A 423 -0.42 -6.31 28.29
CA GLN A 423 -1.84 -6.63 28.58
C GLN A 423 -2.04 -7.26 29.94
N ASP A 424 -1.02 -7.93 30.47
CA ASP A 424 -0.97 -8.45 31.84
C ASP A 424 -2.15 -9.39 32.17
N TRP A 425 -2.47 -10.36 31.29
CA TRP A 425 -3.55 -11.33 31.48
C TRP A 425 -3.48 -12.03 32.85
N CYS A 426 -2.27 -12.35 33.28
CA CYS A 426 -2.05 -13.00 34.58
C CYS A 426 -2.31 -12.06 35.77
N LYS A 427 -2.27 -10.76 35.57
CA LYS A 427 -2.55 -9.77 36.62
C LYS A 427 -4.02 -9.42 36.73
N TYR A 428 -4.70 -9.27 35.59
CA TYR A 428 -6.10 -8.84 35.53
C TYR A 428 -7.10 -9.99 35.44
N GLY A 429 -6.66 -11.16 34.98
CA GLY A 429 -7.48 -12.37 34.87
C GLY A 429 -8.05 -12.84 36.22
N ASN A 430 -9.35 -13.18 36.23
CA ASN A 430 -10.06 -13.64 37.40
C ASN A 430 -11.14 -14.67 37.00
N ALA A 431 -10.98 -15.91 37.49
CA ALA A 431 -11.89 -17.00 37.18
C ALA A 431 -13.37 -16.75 37.60
N ASN A 432 -13.61 -15.85 38.56
CA ASN A 432 -14.91 -15.47 39.06
C ASN A 432 -15.29 -14.01 38.70
N GLY A 433 -14.54 -13.38 37.80
CA GLY A 433 -14.76 -12.01 37.39
C GLY A 433 -15.75 -11.84 36.24
N SER A 434 -15.67 -10.70 35.56
CA SER A 434 -16.39 -10.45 34.31
C SER A 434 -15.99 -11.48 33.23
N TYR A 435 -16.77 -11.57 32.16
CA TYR A 435 -16.46 -12.47 31.03
C TYR A 435 -15.04 -12.23 30.47
N VAL A 436 -14.63 -10.97 30.33
CA VAL A 436 -13.28 -10.62 29.87
C VAL A 436 -12.22 -11.13 30.86
N GLN A 437 -12.41 -10.90 32.16
CA GLN A 437 -11.47 -11.37 33.19
C GLN A 437 -11.39 -12.90 33.27
N GLN A 438 -12.48 -13.62 32.95
CA GLN A 438 -12.45 -15.08 32.88
C GLN A 438 -11.63 -15.57 31.67
N ILE A 439 -11.74 -14.89 30.52
CA ILE A 439 -10.89 -15.17 29.34
C ILE A 439 -9.42 -14.87 29.68
N GLU A 440 -9.13 -13.70 30.20
CA GLU A 440 -7.74 -13.34 30.61
C GLU A 440 -7.15 -14.36 31.60
N TYR A 441 -7.97 -14.87 32.52
CA TYR A 441 -7.55 -15.91 33.44
C TYR A 441 -7.20 -17.23 32.74
N GLN A 442 -8.01 -17.65 31.77
CA GLN A 442 -7.75 -18.85 30.97
C GLN A 442 -6.52 -18.64 30.09
N ASP A 443 -6.45 -17.52 29.39
CA ASP A 443 -5.31 -17.18 28.52
C ASP A 443 -4.00 -17.07 29.29
N CYS A 444 -4.01 -16.60 30.56
CA CYS A 444 -2.84 -16.66 31.44
C CYS A 444 -2.37 -18.10 31.70
N GLN A 445 -3.27 -19.06 31.82
CA GLN A 445 -2.92 -20.44 32.17
C GLN A 445 -2.41 -21.24 30.96
N ASP A 446 -3.09 -21.13 29.82
CA ASP A 446 -2.90 -22.01 28.65
C ASP A 446 -3.04 -21.32 27.28
N GLY A 447 -3.08 -19.98 27.24
CA GLY A 447 -3.21 -19.20 25.99
C GLY A 447 -2.10 -19.44 24.97
N TYR A 448 -1.01 -20.11 25.35
CA TYR A 448 0.05 -20.57 24.44
C TYR A 448 -0.25 -21.92 23.76
N VAL A 449 -1.33 -22.59 24.13
CA VAL A 449 -1.70 -23.90 23.57
C VAL A 449 -2.47 -23.72 22.28
N TRP A 450 -2.00 -24.34 21.22
CA TRP A 450 -2.69 -24.35 19.93
C TRP A 450 -3.86 -25.35 19.98
N GLU A 451 -5.06 -24.82 20.12
CA GLU A 451 -6.27 -25.61 20.27
C GLU A 451 -6.86 -26.10 18.92
N PRO A 452 -7.56 -27.25 18.89
CA PRO A 452 -8.11 -27.78 17.64
C PRO A 452 -9.16 -26.87 17.01
N GLY A 453 -9.92 -26.10 17.80
CA GLY A 453 -10.84 -25.09 17.31
C GLY A 453 -10.15 -23.94 16.57
N GLN A 454 -8.99 -23.50 17.08
CA GLN A 454 -8.16 -22.49 16.42
C GLN A 454 -7.61 -23.04 15.08
N ALA A 455 -7.18 -24.29 15.04
CA ALA A 455 -6.71 -24.94 13.81
C ALA A 455 -7.83 -25.01 12.75
N ALA A 456 -9.04 -25.37 13.15
CA ALA A 456 -10.20 -25.42 12.26
C ALA A 456 -10.52 -24.05 11.65
N ILE A 457 -10.59 -23.00 12.48
CA ILE A 457 -10.89 -21.63 12.03
C ILE A 457 -9.77 -21.07 11.14
N ALA A 458 -8.50 -21.35 11.48
CA ALA A 458 -7.35 -20.92 10.68
C ALA A 458 -7.37 -21.53 9.27
N ALA A 459 -7.82 -22.79 9.12
CA ALA A 459 -7.90 -23.46 7.83
C ALA A 459 -8.84 -22.79 6.81
N ILE A 460 -9.73 -21.94 7.26
CA ILE A 460 -10.63 -21.15 6.39
C ILE A 460 -10.25 -19.67 6.37
N GLY A 461 -9.03 -19.32 6.80
CA GLY A 461 -8.50 -17.97 6.76
C GLY A 461 -9.16 -17.00 7.76
N GLN A 462 -9.50 -17.49 8.96
CA GLN A 462 -10.10 -16.70 10.04
C GLN A 462 -9.35 -16.91 11.37
N GLY A 463 -9.89 -16.39 12.46
CA GLY A 463 -9.23 -16.41 13.76
C GLY A 463 -8.04 -15.45 13.80
N TYR A 464 -6.87 -15.96 14.12
CA TYR A 464 -5.65 -15.17 14.15
C TYR A 464 -5.00 -14.94 12.76
N VAL A 465 -5.52 -15.60 11.71
CA VAL A 465 -5.01 -15.43 10.35
C VAL A 465 -5.37 -14.03 9.84
N THR A 466 -4.36 -13.26 9.51
CA THR A 466 -4.50 -12.00 8.77
C THR A 466 -3.53 -11.95 7.60
N ALA A 467 -3.94 -11.30 6.53
CA ALA A 467 -3.12 -11.06 5.35
C ALA A 467 -3.38 -9.67 4.80
N THR A 468 -2.38 -9.10 4.14
CA THR A 468 -2.61 -7.90 3.34
C THR A 468 -3.22 -8.27 1.99
N PRO A 469 -3.97 -7.35 1.34
CA PRO A 469 -4.42 -7.55 -0.04
C PRO A 469 -3.28 -7.87 -1.01
N LEU A 470 -2.09 -7.30 -0.81
CA LEU A 470 -0.90 -7.61 -1.59
C LEU A 470 -0.45 -9.06 -1.41
N GLN A 471 -0.31 -9.53 -0.16
CA GLN A 471 0.05 -10.94 0.08
C GLN A 471 -0.94 -11.91 -0.55
N LEU A 472 -2.23 -11.56 -0.52
CA LEU A 472 -3.25 -12.37 -1.17
C LEU A 472 -3.11 -12.34 -2.70
N ALA A 473 -2.75 -11.19 -3.29
CA ALA A 473 -2.47 -11.08 -4.73
C ALA A 473 -1.25 -11.93 -5.11
N ASP A 474 -0.15 -11.82 -4.40
CA ASP A 474 1.07 -12.61 -4.62
C ASP A 474 0.81 -14.13 -4.58
N ALA A 475 -0.01 -14.58 -3.62
CA ALA A 475 -0.42 -15.98 -3.51
C ALA A 475 -1.24 -16.44 -4.73
N TYR A 476 -2.15 -15.60 -5.22
CA TYR A 476 -2.92 -15.88 -6.43
C TYR A 476 -2.09 -15.76 -7.71
N VAL A 477 -1.08 -14.88 -7.74
CA VAL A 477 -0.06 -14.84 -8.80
C VAL A 477 0.71 -16.16 -8.85
N ALA A 478 1.19 -16.65 -7.71
CA ALA A 478 1.90 -17.93 -7.64
C ALA A 478 1.01 -19.11 -8.06
N LEU A 479 -0.27 -19.11 -7.68
CA LEU A 479 -1.23 -20.11 -8.17
C LEU A 479 -1.41 -20.01 -9.69
N ALA A 480 -1.61 -18.80 -10.20
CA ALA A 480 -1.92 -18.55 -11.60
C ALA A 480 -0.76 -18.89 -12.54
N ASN A 481 0.48 -18.58 -12.14
CA ASN A 481 1.68 -18.80 -12.99
C ASN A 481 2.28 -20.21 -12.89
N GLY A 482 1.72 -21.09 -12.05
CA GLY A 482 2.21 -22.46 -11.88
C GLY A 482 3.24 -22.64 -10.77
N GLY A 483 3.29 -21.74 -9.79
CA GLY A 483 4.00 -21.92 -8.53
C GLY A 483 5.22 -21.02 -8.32
N THR A 484 5.48 -20.06 -9.19
CA THR A 484 6.57 -19.10 -8.99
C THR A 484 6.11 -17.97 -8.07
N VAL A 485 6.81 -17.76 -6.97
CA VAL A 485 6.61 -16.66 -6.04
C VAL A 485 7.55 -15.52 -6.41
N TYR A 486 7.00 -14.35 -6.73
CA TYR A 486 7.78 -13.15 -7.05
C TYR A 486 7.83 -12.20 -5.85
N GLU A 487 8.89 -11.39 -5.79
CA GLU A 487 8.83 -10.13 -5.07
C GLU A 487 8.23 -9.07 -6.00
N PRO A 488 7.03 -8.55 -5.71
CA PRO A 488 6.36 -7.63 -6.63
C PRO A 488 7.11 -6.32 -6.79
N ARG A 489 6.90 -5.64 -7.93
CA ARG A 489 7.52 -4.34 -8.25
C ARG A 489 6.48 -3.39 -8.82
N VAL A 490 6.54 -2.15 -8.35
CA VAL A 490 5.86 -0.99 -8.93
C VAL A 490 6.80 -0.26 -9.89
N GLY A 491 8.07 -0.12 -9.52
CA GLY A 491 9.11 0.42 -10.41
C GLY A 491 9.42 -0.53 -11.58
N GLU A 492 9.62 0.04 -12.77
CA GLU A 492 9.97 -0.69 -13.98
C GLU A 492 11.36 -0.33 -14.51
N ALA A 493 11.73 0.93 -14.46
CA ALA A 493 13.04 1.40 -14.85
C ALA A 493 13.39 2.77 -14.24
N LEU A 494 14.68 3.02 -14.05
CA LEU A 494 15.24 4.35 -13.88
C LEU A 494 15.77 4.83 -15.23
N VAL A 495 15.43 6.07 -15.59
CA VAL A 495 15.78 6.70 -16.85
C VAL A 495 16.50 8.02 -16.56
N SER A 496 17.70 8.20 -17.09
CA SER A 496 18.44 9.45 -16.88
C SER A 496 17.75 10.64 -17.54
N PRO A 497 18.06 11.89 -17.13
CA PRO A 497 17.54 13.10 -17.77
C PRO A 497 17.81 13.18 -19.28
N SER A 498 18.81 12.43 -19.78
CA SER A 498 19.10 12.31 -21.21
C SER A 498 18.21 11.30 -21.96
N GLY A 499 17.31 10.61 -21.25
CA GLY A 499 16.41 9.60 -21.80
C GLY A 499 17.02 8.18 -21.92
N SER A 500 18.18 7.95 -21.32
CA SER A 500 18.83 6.63 -21.32
C SER A 500 18.38 5.78 -20.15
N VAL A 501 18.01 4.52 -20.38
CA VAL A 501 17.71 3.58 -19.29
C VAL A 501 18.98 3.32 -18.47
N VAL A 502 18.96 3.73 -17.20
CA VAL A 502 20.05 3.55 -16.24
C VAL A 502 19.95 2.15 -15.59
N GLU A 503 18.74 1.78 -15.19
CA GLU A 503 18.45 0.53 -14.53
C GLU A 503 17.10 -0.03 -14.98
N ARG A 504 17.02 -1.34 -15.19
CA ARG A 504 15.75 -2.06 -15.34
C ARG A 504 15.42 -2.77 -14.05
N ILE A 505 14.22 -2.51 -13.55
CA ILE A 505 13.72 -3.07 -12.30
C ILE A 505 12.77 -4.22 -12.67
N ASN A 506 13.22 -5.45 -12.43
CA ASN A 506 12.41 -6.64 -12.71
C ASN A 506 11.99 -7.31 -11.39
N PRO A 507 10.76 -7.84 -11.30
CA PRO A 507 10.35 -8.63 -10.14
C PRO A 507 11.26 -9.84 -9.94
N PRO A 508 12.00 -9.94 -8.82
CA PRO A 508 12.83 -11.11 -8.56
C PRO A 508 11.96 -12.33 -8.26
N VAL A 509 12.45 -13.50 -8.58
CA VAL A 509 11.87 -14.74 -8.10
C VAL A 509 12.33 -14.95 -6.66
N ALA A 510 11.38 -14.92 -5.72
CA ALA A 510 11.66 -15.15 -4.31
C ALA A 510 11.73 -16.64 -3.98
N ASP A 511 10.79 -17.43 -4.51
CA ASP A 511 10.67 -18.86 -4.20
C ASP A 511 9.81 -19.59 -5.23
N HIS A 512 9.64 -20.90 -5.02
CA HIS A 512 8.71 -21.75 -5.75
C HIS A 512 7.83 -22.51 -4.75
N LEU A 513 6.52 -22.57 -5.02
CA LEU A 513 5.59 -23.30 -4.17
C LEU A 513 5.96 -24.79 -4.12
N PRO A 514 6.01 -25.41 -2.93
CA PRO A 514 6.26 -26.84 -2.78
C PRO A 514 4.99 -27.66 -3.13
N VAL A 515 4.36 -27.36 -4.23
CA VAL A 515 3.05 -27.90 -4.64
C VAL A 515 3.16 -28.47 -6.07
N SER A 516 2.64 -29.67 -6.28
CA SER A 516 2.70 -30.29 -7.60
C SER A 516 1.92 -29.50 -8.65
N GLN A 517 2.39 -29.50 -9.90
CA GLN A 517 1.68 -28.88 -11.03
C GLN A 517 0.25 -29.42 -11.19
N TYR A 518 0.05 -30.70 -10.88
CA TYR A 518 -1.28 -31.31 -10.90
C TYR A 518 -2.21 -30.68 -9.85
N THR A 519 -1.73 -30.51 -8.62
CA THR A 519 -2.50 -29.87 -7.53
C THR A 519 -2.82 -28.42 -7.87
N LEU A 520 -1.84 -27.63 -8.34
CA LEU A 520 -2.08 -26.24 -8.76
C LEU A 520 -3.10 -26.14 -9.90
N ALA A 521 -3.00 -27.01 -10.90
CA ALA A 521 -3.95 -27.06 -12.01
C ALA A 521 -5.37 -27.45 -11.55
N TYR A 522 -5.47 -28.40 -10.61
CA TYR A 522 -6.74 -28.81 -10.01
C TYR A 522 -7.41 -27.64 -9.29
N ILE A 523 -6.65 -26.92 -8.46
CA ILE A 523 -7.17 -25.74 -7.73
C ILE A 523 -7.62 -24.67 -8.71
N ARG A 524 -6.79 -24.33 -9.73
CA ARG A 524 -7.18 -23.34 -10.77
C ARG A 524 -8.49 -23.72 -11.47
N ASN A 525 -8.67 -24.98 -11.80
CA ASN A 525 -9.89 -25.47 -12.44
C ASN A 525 -11.11 -25.35 -11.51
N ALA A 526 -10.96 -25.63 -10.21
CA ALA A 526 -12.03 -25.45 -9.24
C ALA A 526 -12.42 -23.97 -9.09
N LEU A 527 -11.45 -23.07 -9.11
CA LEU A 527 -11.71 -21.63 -9.04
C LEU A 527 -12.46 -21.09 -10.28
N ALA A 528 -12.28 -21.68 -11.46
CA ALA A 528 -13.12 -21.39 -12.61
C ALA A 528 -14.57 -21.85 -12.37
N GLY A 529 -14.77 -22.97 -11.68
CA GLY A 529 -16.09 -23.44 -11.25
C GLY A 529 -16.80 -22.50 -10.28
N VAL A 530 -16.07 -21.84 -9.38
CA VAL A 530 -16.63 -20.82 -8.45
C VAL A 530 -17.36 -19.72 -9.20
N VAL A 531 -16.80 -19.26 -10.32
CA VAL A 531 -17.34 -18.16 -11.15
C VAL A 531 -18.48 -18.64 -12.07
N THR A 532 -18.39 -19.88 -12.58
CA THR A 532 -19.39 -20.39 -13.54
C THR A 532 -20.63 -20.99 -12.87
N SER A 533 -20.50 -21.63 -11.71
CA SER A 533 -21.60 -22.37 -11.06
C SER A 533 -21.57 -22.33 -9.54
N GLY A 534 -20.55 -21.73 -8.93
CA GLY A 534 -20.35 -21.64 -7.50
C GLY A 534 -20.77 -20.31 -6.88
N THR A 535 -20.10 -19.97 -5.78
CA THR A 535 -20.46 -18.82 -4.94
C THR A 535 -20.37 -17.46 -5.62
N ALA A 536 -19.62 -17.32 -6.72
CA ALA A 536 -19.51 -16.06 -7.49
C ALA A 536 -20.38 -16.05 -8.75
N ALA A 537 -21.10 -17.12 -9.08
CA ALA A 537 -21.86 -17.20 -10.33
C ALA A 537 -22.92 -16.10 -10.47
N GLY A 538 -23.54 -15.67 -9.36
CA GLY A 538 -24.49 -14.54 -9.37
C GLY A 538 -23.84 -13.22 -9.75
N ALA A 539 -22.67 -12.92 -9.20
CA ALA A 539 -21.91 -11.68 -9.48
C ALA A 539 -21.45 -11.60 -10.95
N PHE A 540 -21.12 -12.74 -11.57
CA PHE A 540 -20.69 -12.84 -12.96
C PHE A 540 -21.84 -13.17 -13.94
N GLY A 541 -23.10 -13.10 -13.48
CA GLY A 541 -24.26 -13.25 -14.37
C GLY A 541 -24.23 -12.26 -15.52
N GLY A 542 -24.26 -12.76 -16.80
CA GLY A 542 -24.14 -11.92 -17.98
C GLY A 542 -22.72 -11.55 -18.42
N PHE A 543 -21.70 -11.74 -17.58
CA PHE A 543 -20.31 -11.53 -17.98
C PHE A 543 -19.92 -12.50 -19.13
N PRO A 544 -19.22 -12.04 -20.18
CA PRO A 544 -18.91 -12.87 -21.34
C PRO A 544 -17.75 -13.85 -21.07
N LEU A 545 -17.97 -14.83 -20.16
CA LEU A 545 -16.98 -15.84 -19.76
C LEU A 545 -16.42 -16.66 -20.94
N ASN A 546 -17.14 -16.72 -22.04
CA ASN A 546 -16.67 -17.35 -23.30
C ASN A 546 -15.62 -16.51 -24.03
N LYS A 547 -15.54 -15.22 -23.77
CA LYS A 547 -14.49 -14.33 -24.31
C LYS A 547 -13.30 -14.26 -23.36
N VAL A 548 -13.57 -14.09 -22.06
CA VAL A 548 -12.56 -14.02 -21.00
C VAL A 548 -13.02 -14.92 -19.85
N CYS A 549 -12.41 -16.09 -19.74
CA CYS A 549 -12.63 -16.97 -18.61
C CYS A 549 -11.98 -16.38 -17.35
N VAL A 550 -12.78 -16.11 -16.30
CA VAL A 550 -12.33 -15.66 -14.99
C VAL A 550 -12.40 -16.82 -14.01
N ALA A 551 -11.36 -17.02 -13.22
CA ALA A 551 -11.31 -17.94 -12.10
C ALA A 551 -11.10 -17.15 -10.80
N GLY A 552 -11.74 -17.54 -9.71
CA GLY A 552 -11.58 -16.80 -8.46
C GLY A 552 -12.25 -17.49 -7.28
N LYS A 553 -12.11 -16.88 -6.10
CA LYS A 553 -12.66 -17.39 -4.86
C LYS A 553 -13.27 -16.26 -4.03
N THR A 554 -14.50 -16.45 -3.60
CA THR A 554 -15.14 -15.56 -2.62
C THR A 554 -14.57 -15.82 -1.23
N GLY A 555 -14.37 -14.75 -0.48
CA GLY A 555 -14.05 -14.77 0.94
C GLY A 555 -15.07 -13.94 1.73
N THR A 556 -15.49 -14.47 2.85
CA THR A 556 -16.33 -13.79 3.84
C THR A 556 -15.73 -14.10 5.19
N ALA A 557 -15.13 -13.12 5.83
CA ALA A 557 -14.48 -13.31 7.12
C ALA A 557 -15.26 -12.59 8.22
N GLN A 558 -15.65 -13.32 9.24
CA GLN A 558 -16.43 -12.77 10.34
C GLN A 558 -15.61 -11.79 11.17
N ASN A 559 -16.19 -10.64 11.50
CA ASN A 559 -15.66 -9.68 12.45
C ASN A 559 -16.58 -9.61 13.66
N PHE A 560 -16.02 -9.80 14.86
CA PHE A 560 -16.83 -9.78 16.09
C PHE A 560 -17.53 -8.42 16.27
N GLY A 561 -18.86 -8.47 16.35
CA GLY A 561 -19.70 -7.27 16.55
C GLY A 561 -19.80 -6.31 15.35
N LYS A 562 -19.29 -6.69 14.19
CA LYS A 562 -19.31 -5.92 12.93
C LYS A 562 -19.79 -6.78 11.76
N ASN A 563 -20.01 -6.15 10.60
CA ASN A 563 -20.20 -6.90 9.36
C ASN A 563 -18.90 -7.64 8.97
N SER A 564 -19.05 -8.72 8.22
CA SER A 564 -17.91 -9.49 7.73
C SER A 564 -17.02 -8.68 6.76
N THR A 565 -15.77 -9.08 6.60
CA THR A 565 -14.90 -8.62 5.52
C THR A 565 -15.29 -9.31 4.22
N SER A 566 -15.60 -8.52 3.19
CA SER A 566 -15.88 -9.00 1.84
C SER A 566 -14.58 -9.10 1.05
N VAL A 567 -14.31 -10.27 0.48
CA VAL A 567 -13.10 -10.52 -0.32
C VAL A 567 -13.47 -11.26 -1.60
N PHE A 568 -12.85 -10.88 -2.71
CA PHE A 568 -12.81 -11.70 -3.90
C PHE A 568 -11.42 -11.66 -4.53
N ALA A 569 -10.82 -12.83 -4.68
CA ALA A 569 -9.52 -13.01 -5.27
C ALA A 569 -9.65 -13.79 -6.58
N SER A 570 -9.07 -13.28 -7.66
CA SER A 570 -9.29 -13.83 -9.00
C SER A 570 -8.10 -13.69 -9.92
N PHE A 571 -8.10 -14.46 -10.99
CA PHE A 571 -7.17 -14.35 -12.09
C PHE A 571 -7.86 -14.63 -13.43
N ALA A 572 -7.32 -14.08 -14.50
CA ALA A 572 -7.80 -14.31 -15.87
C ALA A 572 -6.67 -14.10 -16.90
N PRO A 573 -6.80 -14.73 -18.11
CA PRO A 573 -7.74 -15.80 -18.47
C PRO A 573 -7.42 -17.13 -17.75
N CYS A 574 -8.43 -18.01 -17.53
CA CYS A 574 -8.23 -19.25 -16.74
C CYS A 574 -7.11 -20.16 -17.29
N ASN A 575 -6.98 -20.27 -18.61
CA ASN A 575 -6.04 -21.21 -19.23
C ASN A 575 -4.61 -20.67 -19.35
N HIS A 576 -4.45 -19.38 -19.51
CA HIS A 576 -3.17 -18.69 -19.60
C HIS A 576 -3.28 -17.37 -18.80
N PRO A 577 -3.26 -17.46 -17.48
CA PRO A 577 -3.46 -16.29 -16.63
C PRO A 577 -2.41 -15.21 -16.90
N LYS A 578 -2.87 -13.97 -16.99
CA LYS A 578 -2.03 -12.79 -17.22
C LYS A 578 -2.08 -11.80 -16.07
N TYR A 579 -3.25 -11.70 -15.45
CA TYR A 579 -3.51 -10.77 -14.36
C TYR A 579 -4.21 -11.45 -13.20
N VAL A 580 -3.97 -10.91 -12.03
CA VAL A 580 -4.67 -11.19 -10.78
C VAL A 580 -5.39 -9.90 -10.36
N VAL A 581 -6.61 -10.01 -9.91
CA VAL A 581 -7.41 -8.89 -9.37
C VAL A 581 -7.96 -9.29 -8.02
N ILE A 582 -7.68 -8.49 -7.00
CA ILE A 582 -8.18 -8.66 -5.64
C ILE A 582 -8.94 -7.40 -5.23
N VAL A 583 -10.10 -7.59 -4.60
CA VAL A 583 -10.79 -6.54 -3.84
C VAL A 583 -11.07 -7.06 -2.44
N MET A 584 -10.74 -6.25 -1.43
CA MET A 584 -10.93 -6.57 -0.02
C MET A 584 -11.50 -5.36 0.70
N ILE A 585 -12.69 -5.52 1.30
CA ILE A 585 -13.43 -4.44 1.96
C ILE A 585 -13.88 -4.91 3.34
N PRO A 586 -13.24 -4.44 4.43
CA PRO A 586 -13.67 -4.81 5.78
C PRO A 586 -15.03 -4.23 6.13
N ASN A 587 -15.76 -4.90 7.00
CA ASN A 587 -17.08 -4.51 7.52
C ASN A 587 -18.20 -4.38 6.47
N SER A 588 -18.02 -4.91 5.27
CA SER A 588 -18.96 -4.72 4.16
C SER A 588 -19.99 -5.85 4.03
N GLY A 589 -19.63 -7.09 4.31
CA GLY A 589 -20.50 -8.25 4.25
C GLY A 589 -19.95 -9.41 3.42
N TYR A 590 -20.80 -10.03 2.60
CA TYR A 590 -20.41 -11.21 1.83
C TYR A 590 -19.54 -10.86 0.61
N GLY A 591 -18.52 -11.70 0.36
CA GLY A 591 -17.62 -11.55 -0.79
C GLY A 591 -18.35 -11.62 -2.13
N ALA A 592 -19.39 -12.45 -2.22
CA ALA A 592 -20.21 -12.57 -3.42
C ALA A 592 -21.03 -11.31 -3.76
N ASP A 593 -21.39 -10.52 -2.73
CA ASP A 593 -22.33 -9.40 -2.88
C ASP A 593 -21.62 -8.07 -3.15
N PHE A 594 -20.37 -7.91 -2.73
CA PHE A 594 -19.65 -6.63 -2.79
C PHE A 594 -18.31 -6.74 -3.52
N ALA A 595 -17.36 -7.56 -3.05
CA ALA A 595 -16.05 -7.68 -3.66
C ALA A 595 -16.10 -8.33 -5.05
N ALA A 596 -16.90 -9.38 -5.25
CA ALA A 596 -16.99 -10.06 -6.54
C ALA A 596 -17.59 -9.18 -7.66
N PRO A 597 -18.68 -8.41 -7.45
CA PRO A 597 -19.15 -7.42 -8.43
C PRO A 597 -18.11 -6.33 -8.72
N ALA A 598 -17.37 -5.86 -7.73
CA ALA A 598 -16.30 -4.88 -7.93
C ALA A 598 -15.18 -5.45 -8.82
N VAL A 599 -14.72 -6.66 -8.53
CA VAL A 599 -13.71 -7.35 -9.34
C VAL A 599 -14.20 -7.59 -10.76
N ARG A 600 -15.48 -7.96 -10.94
CA ARG A 600 -16.08 -8.07 -12.29
C ARG A 600 -15.94 -6.78 -13.07
N ALA A 601 -16.27 -5.63 -12.48
CA ALA A 601 -16.16 -4.33 -13.15
C ALA A 601 -14.71 -4.05 -13.56
N ILE A 602 -13.72 -4.37 -12.69
CA ILE A 602 -12.30 -4.22 -13.03
C ILE A 602 -11.91 -5.12 -14.22
N TRP A 603 -12.45 -6.35 -14.31
CA TRP A 603 -12.23 -7.19 -15.49
C TRP A 603 -12.84 -6.62 -16.77
N ASP A 604 -14.00 -5.93 -16.68
CA ASP A 604 -14.60 -5.22 -17.82
C ASP A 604 -13.66 -4.11 -18.32
N ASP A 605 -13.01 -3.36 -17.40
CA ASP A 605 -12.05 -2.31 -17.72
C ASP A 605 -10.74 -2.86 -18.30
N ILE A 606 -10.20 -3.94 -17.75
CA ILE A 606 -8.95 -4.56 -18.25
C ILE A 606 -9.10 -5.00 -19.72
N TYR A 607 -10.23 -5.64 -20.06
CA TYR A 607 -10.44 -6.27 -21.37
C TYR A 607 -11.34 -5.49 -22.31
N GLY A 608 -11.88 -4.35 -21.89
CA GLY A 608 -12.79 -3.54 -22.68
C GLY A 608 -14.11 -4.25 -23.00
N LEU A 609 -14.71 -4.86 -21.99
CA LEU A 609 -15.97 -5.58 -22.10
C LEU A 609 -17.15 -4.66 -21.75
N GLU A 610 -18.35 -5.06 -22.16
CA GLU A 610 -19.61 -4.37 -21.84
C GLU A 610 -19.65 -2.86 -22.18
N GLY A 611 -18.84 -2.42 -23.14
CA GLY A 611 -18.77 -1.02 -23.60
C GLY A 611 -17.65 -0.20 -22.96
N HIS A 612 -16.89 -0.78 -22.07
CA HIS A 612 -15.70 -0.16 -21.48
C HIS A 612 -14.55 -0.08 -22.49
N LYS A 613 -13.66 0.89 -22.33
CA LYS A 613 -12.41 0.98 -23.10
C LYS A 613 -11.39 0.04 -22.44
N ALA A 614 -10.75 -0.82 -23.23
CA ALA A 614 -9.73 -1.71 -22.69
C ALA A 614 -8.51 -0.93 -22.19
N ALA A 615 -8.13 -1.13 -20.95
CA ALA A 615 -6.87 -0.62 -20.40
C ALA A 615 -5.67 -1.27 -21.12
N PHE A 616 -5.76 -2.58 -21.39
CA PHE A 616 -4.75 -3.30 -22.14
C PHE A 616 -5.33 -3.85 -23.46
N PRO A 617 -5.17 -3.13 -24.59
CA PRO A 617 -5.65 -3.58 -25.89
C PRO A 617 -5.10 -4.97 -26.22
N GLY A 618 -5.99 -5.92 -26.56
CA GLY A 618 -5.63 -7.32 -26.77
C GLY A 618 -5.23 -8.08 -25.49
N GLY A 619 -5.47 -7.50 -24.30
CA GLY A 619 -5.16 -8.11 -23.01
C GLY A 619 -3.67 -8.28 -22.76
N GLN A 620 -2.81 -7.42 -23.34
CA GLN A 620 -1.35 -7.50 -23.22
C GLN A 620 -0.82 -6.29 -22.48
N TYR A 621 -0.10 -6.54 -21.38
CA TYR A 621 0.68 -5.52 -20.70
C TYR A 621 1.88 -5.09 -21.58
N PRO A 622 2.20 -3.77 -21.67
CA PRO A 622 3.37 -3.29 -22.42
C PRO A 622 4.69 -3.88 -21.87
N THR A 623 5.61 -4.19 -22.77
CA THR A 623 6.94 -4.73 -22.40
C THR A 623 8.09 -3.78 -22.71
N THR A 624 7.81 -2.63 -23.30
CA THR A 624 8.80 -1.63 -23.72
C THR A 624 8.77 -0.46 -22.76
N ILE A 625 9.96 -0.06 -22.28
CA ILE A 625 10.09 1.17 -21.49
C ILE A 625 9.69 2.37 -22.35
N PRO A 626 8.70 3.17 -21.92
CA PRO A 626 8.28 4.36 -22.66
C PRO A 626 9.39 5.42 -22.69
N LYS A 627 9.27 6.37 -23.61
CA LYS A 627 10.10 7.58 -23.56
C LYS A 627 9.47 8.53 -22.55
N VAL A 628 10.25 8.92 -21.57
CA VAL A 628 9.88 10.03 -20.69
C VAL A 628 10.12 11.33 -21.46
N THR A 629 9.09 12.13 -21.62
CA THR A 629 9.17 13.47 -22.21
C THR A 629 8.94 14.46 -21.08
N SER A 630 10.05 14.95 -20.52
CA SER A 630 10.04 16.11 -19.62
C SER A 630 9.56 17.38 -20.33
#